data_efea9237e49a206ac943ba12d1d276e4
#
_entry.id   efea9237e49a206ac943ba12d1d276e4
#
_cell.length_a   1.000
_cell.length_b   1.000
_cell.length_c   1.000
_cell.angle_alpha   90.00
_cell.angle_beta   90.00
_cell.angle_gamma   90.00
#
_symmetry.space_group_name_H-M   'P 1'
#
loop_
_entity.id
_entity.type
_entity.pdbx_description
1 polymer ?
#
loop_
_entity_poly.entity_id
_entity_poly.type
_entity_poly.pdbx_seq_one_letter_code
_entity_poly.pdbx_strand_id
1 'polypeptide(L)'
;MYCYPGCLEGRGFDEAGEHGFVVLDIDETSGSYDTYFVPFARRNIYVAQVDVTGCESTFEIEQKLSSFLNDAGFTKDSLVKLELTGELDVECEKDTDYLCKQFENRFYAFKIKDCTDYRVDYMSYEHDVSLKGEFIRNVMGRDDINEQDKAVIIRYGLQALQGEEIV
;
A
#
# COMPACT_ATOMS: atom_id res chain seq x y z
N MET A 1 11.59 32.60 -18.60
CA MET A 1 11.66 31.24 -18.05
C MET A 1 11.73 31.34 -16.54
N TYR A 2 11.03 30.52 -15.76
CA TYR A 2 11.13 30.48 -14.30
C TYR A 2 11.36 29.05 -13.85
N CYS A 3 12.07 28.86 -12.75
CA CYS A 3 12.31 27.56 -12.13
C CYS A 3 11.92 27.62 -10.65
N TYR A 4 11.11 26.66 -10.21
CA TYR A 4 10.84 26.43 -8.80
C TYR A 4 11.64 25.21 -8.37
N PRO A 5 12.70 25.34 -7.55
CA PRO A 5 13.63 24.27 -7.26
C PRO A 5 13.08 23.22 -6.26
N GLY A 6 11.89 23.45 -5.69
CA GLY A 6 11.33 22.60 -4.65
C GLY A 6 12.00 22.81 -3.28
N CYS A 7 12.02 21.78 -2.45
CA CYS A 7 12.65 21.80 -1.14
C CYS A 7 13.89 20.89 -1.11
N LEU A 8 14.84 21.23 -0.22
CA LEU A 8 16.11 20.50 -0.09
C LEU A 8 15.94 19.10 0.50
N GLU A 9 14.90 18.90 1.31
CA GLU A 9 14.60 17.65 1.99
C GLU A 9 13.09 17.45 1.98
N GLY A 10 12.62 16.27 1.65
CA GLY A 10 11.20 15.92 1.74
C GLY A 10 10.73 15.78 3.18
N ARG A 11 9.50 16.19 3.45
CA ARG A 11 8.92 16.24 4.80
C ARG A 11 7.88 15.17 5.07
N GLY A 12 7.38 14.52 4.03
CA GLY A 12 6.35 13.50 4.15
C GLY A 12 6.20 12.67 2.89
N PHE A 13 5.36 11.64 2.96
CA PHE A 13 5.12 10.72 1.84
C PHE A 13 4.38 11.34 0.65
N ASP A 14 3.86 12.53 0.78
CA ASP A 14 3.30 13.36 -0.29
C ASP A 14 4.37 14.04 -1.13
N GLU A 15 5.61 14.06 -0.64
CA GLU A 15 6.78 14.63 -1.32
C GLU A 15 7.75 13.49 -1.74
N ALA A 16 7.24 12.46 -2.43
CA ALA A 16 8.10 11.35 -2.88
C ALA A 16 9.04 11.78 -4.01
N GLY A 17 10.23 11.17 -4.04
CA GLY A 17 11.25 11.40 -5.07
C GLY A 17 12.54 12.03 -4.56
N GLU A 18 13.35 12.50 -5.50
CA GLU A 18 14.62 13.15 -5.19
C GLU A 18 14.42 14.61 -4.82
N HIS A 19 15.07 15.05 -3.74
CA HIS A 19 15.08 16.44 -3.28
C HIS A 19 16.47 17.03 -3.37
N GLY A 20 16.53 18.32 -3.66
CA GLY A 20 17.81 18.98 -3.87
C GLY A 20 17.64 20.44 -4.25
N PHE A 21 18.61 20.97 -4.97
CA PHE A 21 18.59 22.34 -5.45
C PHE A 21 19.00 22.42 -6.92
N VAL A 22 18.64 23.53 -7.54
CA VAL A 22 19.05 23.84 -8.91
C VAL A 22 20.20 24.83 -8.88
N VAL A 23 21.27 24.51 -9.60
CA VAL A 23 22.36 25.44 -9.88
C VAL A 23 22.04 26.15 -11.18
N LEU A 24 22.19 27.46 -11.15
CA LEU A 24 22.08 28.33 -12.33
C LEU A 24 23.50 28.87 -12.62
N ASP A 25 24.04 28.49 -13.75
CA ASP A 25 25.30 28.99 -14.25
C ASP A 25 25.06 30.03 -15.34
N ILE A 26 25.56 31.24 -15.16
CA ILE A 26 25.30 32.38 -16.05
C ILE A 26 26.63 32.85 -16.65
N ASP A 27 26.71 32.82 -17.96
CA ASP A 27 27.78 33.51 -18.69
C ASP A 27 27.41 34.99 -18.84
N GLU A 28 28.06 35.83 -18.06
CA GLU A 28 27.83 37.29 -18.06
C GLU A 28 28.19 37.97 -19.40
N THR A 29 29.06 37.31 -20.21
CA THR A 29 29.50 37.87 -21.48
C THR A 29 28.48 37.65 -22.61
N SER A 30 27.95 36.46 -22.68
CA SER A 30 26.95 36.07 -23.71
C SER A 30 25.52 36.24 -23.28
N GLY A 31 25.28 36.32 -21.95
CA GLY A 31 23.93 36.31 -21.37
C GLY A 31 23.28 34.93 -21.44
N SER A 32 24.03 33.85 -21.80
CA SER A 32 23.55 32.50 -21.80
C SER A 32 23.53 31.94 -20.37
N TYR A 33 22.68 30.97 -20.13
CA TYR A 33 22.63 30.28 -18.83
C TYR A 33 22.34 28.80 -19.01
N ASP A 34 22.93 28.02 -18.11
CA ASP A 34 22.69 26.60 -17.96
C ASP A 34 22.08 26.31 -16.58
N THR A 35 21.24 25.28 -16.49
CA THR A 35 20.65 24.84 -15.22
C THR A 35 20.80 23.35 -15.04
N TYR A 36 21.20 22.95 -13.84
CA TYR A 36 21.24 21.52 -13.49
C TYR A 36 20.79 21.28 -12.05
N PHE A 37 20.10 20.15 -11.84
CA PHE A 37 19.64 19.74 -10.52
C PHE A 37 20.75 19.01 -9.79
N VAL A 38 20.93 19.34 -8.50
CA VAL A 38 21.86 18.66 -7.59
C VAL A 38 21.05 17.98 -6.50
N PRO A 39 21.02 16.64 -6.47
CA PRO A 39 20.43 15.90 -5.35
C PRO A 39 21.15 16.24 -4.05
N PHE A 40 20.41 16.59 -3.02
CA PHE A 40 20.99 17.04 -1.75
C PHE A 40 20.36 16.34 -0.54
N ALA A 41 19.14 15.83 -0.67
CA ALA A 41 18.42 15.21 0.44
C ALA A 41 19.22 14.05 1.05
N ARG A 42 19.27 14.03 2.36
CA ARG A 42 19.87 12.93 3.12
C ARG A 42 18.99 11.68 3.06
N ARG A 43 17.68 11.86 2.97
CA ARG A 43 16.70 10.78 3.01
C ARG A 43 15.86 10.80 1.76
N ASN A 44 15.76 9.65 1.12
CA ASN A 44 14.86 9.47 -0.01
C ASN A 44 13.50 8.96 0.50
N ILE A 45 12.44 9.47 -0.11
CA ILE A 45 11.07 9.11 0.20
C ILE A 45 10.54 8.25 -0.95
N TYR A 46 10.10 7.05 -0.60
CA TYR A 46 9.57 6.10 -1.56
C TYR A 46 8.12 5.78 -1.23
N VAL A 47 7.28 5.82 -2.25
CA VAL A 47 5.91 5.30 -2.22
C VAL A 47 5.83 4.24 -3.30
N ALA A 48 5.58 3.00 -2.91
CA ALA A 48 5.54 1.89 -3.83
C ALA A 48 4.28 1.06 -3.62
N GLN A 49 3.77 0.49 -4.71
CA GLN A 49 2.62 -0.40 -4.68
C GLN A 49 3.09 -1.85 -4.73
N VAL A 50 2.47 -2.70 -3.93
CA VAL A 50 2.71 -4.14 -3.95
C VAL A 50 1.38 -4.84 -4.14
N ASP A 51 1.26 -5.55 -5.26
CA ASP A 51 0.10 -6.37 -5.56
C ASP A 51 0.15 -7.66 -4.73
N VAL A 52 -0.85 -7.83 -3.86
CA VAL A 52 -1.00 -9.00 -2.98
C VAL A 52 -2.12 -9.92 -3.44
N THR A 53 -2.62 -9.76 -4.66
CA THR A 53 -3.64 -10.63 -5.23
C THR A 53 -3.29 -12.10 -5.06
N GLY A 54 -4.26 -12.88 -4.60
CA GLY A 54 -4.14 -14.32 -4.40
C GLY A 54 -3.37 -14.75 -3.17
N CYS A 55 -2.95 -13.83 -2.28
CA CYS A 55 -2.45 -14.21 -0.97
C CYS A 55 -3.62 -14.66 -0.08
N GLU A 56 -3.42 -15.75 0.65
CA GLU A 56 -4.44 -16.36 1.52
C GLU A 56 -4.22 -16.06 3.00
N SER A 57 -3.05 -15.51 3.35
CA SER A 57 -2.68 -15.25 4.74
C SER A 57 -1.73 -14.07 4.91
N THR A 58 -1.68 -13.51 6.12
CA THR A 58 -0.68 -12.49 6.52
C THR A 58 0.75 -12.95 6.23
N PHE A 59 1.05 -14.24 6.40
CA PHE A 59 2.38 -14.78 6.17
C PHE A 59 2.79 -14.73 4.69
N GLU A 60 1.89 -15.04 3.78
CA GLU A 60 2.17 -14.92 2.33
C GLU A 60 2.37 -13.48 1.90
N ILE A 61 1.58 -12.57 2.46
CA ILE A 61 1.75 -11.13 2.26
C ILE A 61 3.14 -10.71 2.77
N GLU A 62 3.53 -11.14 3.99
CA GLU A 62 4.85 -10.84 4.56
C GLU A 62 5.99 -11.32 3.66
N GLN A 63 5.91 -12.54 3.13
CA GLN A 63 6.92 -13.07 2.20
C GLN A 63 7.02 -12.22 0.93
N LYS A 64 5.88 -11.83 0.35
CA LYS A 64 5.81 -10.99 -0.85
C LYS A 64 6.41 -9.61 -0.60
N LEU A 65 6.08 -8.99 0.52
CA LEU A 65 6.67 -7.71 0.94
C LEU A 65 8.16 -7.83 1.20
N SER A 66 8.61 -8.91 1.86
CA SER A 66 10.03 -9.14 2.14
C SER A 66 10.84 -9.27 0.85
N SER A 67 10.35 -10.04 -0.12
CA SER A 67 10.98 -10.15 -1.44
C SER A 67 11.06 -8.79 -2.13
N PHE A 68 9.95 -8.07 -2.21
CA PHE A 68 9.89 -6.75 -2.82
C PHE A 68 10.89 -5.78 -2.17
N LEU A 69 10.91 -5.69 -0.84
CA LEU A 69 11.78 -4.78 -0.10
C LEU A 69 13.27 -5.13 -0.24
N ASN A 70 13.61 -6.41 -0.43
CA ASN A 70 14.99 -6.82 -0.67
C ASN A 70 15.47 -6.44 -2.07
N ASP A 71 14.59 -6.49 -3.05
CA ASP A 71 14.90 -6.18 -4.46
C ASP A 71 14.87 -4.68 -4.75
N ALA A 72 14.11 -3.90 -3.99
CA ALA A 72 13.89 -2.46 -4.23
C ALA A 72 15.11 -1.57 -3.95
N GLY A 73 16.14 -2.07 -3.26
CA GLY A 73 17.36 -1.33 -2.98
C GLY A 73 17.20 -0.15 -2.00
N PHE A 74 16.12 -0.11 -1.22
CA PHE A 74 15.90 0.93 -0.22
C PHE A 74 16.95 0.83 0.90
N THR A 75 17.38 1.98 1.39
CA THR A 75 18.39 2.07 2.46
C THR A 75 17.73 2.24 3.84
N LYS A 76 18.48 2.00 4.90
CA LYS A 76 17.99 2.21 6.27
C LYS A 76 17.61 3.68 6.59
N ASP A 77 18.15 4.63 5.83
CA ASP A 77 17.84 6.05 6.00
C ASP A 77 16.63 6.48 5.16
N SER A 78 16.00 5.58 4.41
CA SER A 78 14.83 5.86 3.57
C SER A 78 13.54 5.97 4.40
N LEU A 79 12.61 6.79 3.92
CA LEU A 79 11.21 6.76 4.31
C LEU A 79 10.47 5.92 3.27
N VAL A 80 9.84 4.83 3.70
CA VAL A 80 9.17 3.90 2.79
C VAL A 80 7.70 3.77 3.15
N LYS A 81 6.83 4.03 2.18
CA LYS A 81 5.39 3.74 2.27
C LYS A 81 5.05 2.68 1.24
N LEU A 82 4.50 1.57 1.70
CA LEU A 82 3.93 0.56 0.81
C LEU A 82 2.42 0.71 0.77
N GLU A 83 1.86 0.65 -0.43
CA GLU A 83 0.43 0.57 -0.66
C GLU A 83 0.13 -0.86 -1.14
N LEU A 84 -0.58 -1.63 -0.31
CA LEU A 84 -1.04 -2.96 -0.70
C LEU A 84 -2.18 -2.80 -1.69
N THR A 85 -2.09 -3.45 -2.83
CA THR A 85 -3.12 -3.41 -3.88
C THR A 85 -3.51 -4.81 -4.29
N GLY A 86 -4.58 -4.93 -5.05
CA GLY A 86 -5.07 -6.19 -5.60
C GLY A 86 -6.30 -6.72 -4.85
N GLU A 87 -6.74 -7.91 -5.25
CA GLU A 87 -7.93 -8.55 -4.72
C GLU A 87 -7.55 -9.74 -3.82
N LEU A 88 -8.09 -9.73 -2.61
CA LEU A 88 -7.94 -10.81 -1.62
C LEU A 88 -9.27 -11.53 -1.44
N ASP A 89 -9.23 -12.80 -1.08
CA ASP A 89 -10.41 -13.49 -0.61
C ASP A 89 -10.92 -12.88 0.70
N VAL A 90 -12.23 -12.86 0.90
CA VAL A 90 -12.85 -12.33 2.14
C VAL A 90 -12.40 -13.07 3.41
N GLU A 91 -11.91 -14.29 3.27
CA GLU A 91 -11.36 -15.11 4.36
C GLU A 91 -9.88 -14.88 4.60
N CYS A 92 -9.21 -14.10 3.74
CA CYS A 92 -7.80 -13.81 3.93
C CYS A 92 -7.58 -13.04 5.23
N GLU A 93 -6.88 -13.66 6.16
CA GLU A 93 -6.42 -12.98 7.36
C GLU A 93 -5.29 -12.03 6.99
N LYS A 94 -5.50 -10.74 7.25
CA LYS A 94 -4.53 -9.67 6.97
C LYS A 94 -4.37 -8.76 8.17
N ASP A 95 -3.25 -8.91 8.84
CA ASP A 95 -2.84 -8.06 9.98
C ASP A 95 -1.80 -7.02 9.49
N THR A 96 -2.29 -5.83 9.14
CA THR A 96 -1.43 -4.72 8.66
C THR A 96 -0.54 -4.16 9.76
N ASP A 97 -0.96 -4.22 11.03
CA ASP A 97 -0.18 -3.73 12.16
C ASP A 97 0.99 -4.66 12.45
N TYR A 98 0.75 -5.97 12.38
CA TYR A 98 1.82 -6.97 12.45
C TYR A 98 2.84 -6.76 11.33
N LEU A 99 2.39 -6.65 10.08
CA LEU A 99 3.26 -6.43 8.93
C LEU A 99 4.08 -5.13 9.08
N CYS A 100 3.46 -4.06 9.56
CA CYS A 100 4.16 -2.81 9.80
C CYS A 100 5.28 -2.97 10.84
N LYS A 101 5.01 -3.63 11.97
CA LYS A 101 5.99 -3.92 13.03
C LYS A 101 7.16 -4.79 12.56
N GLN A 102 6.92 -5.73 11.63
CA GLN A 102 7.98 -6.59 11.10
C GLN A 102 9.03 -5.81 10.29
N PHE A 103 8.60 -4.75 9.60
CA PHE A 103 9.48 -4.02 8.69
C PHE A 103 9.91 -2.63 9.17
N GLU A 104 9.24 -2.03 10.18
CA GLU A 104 9.49 -0.66 10.64
C GLU A 104 10.96 -0.41 11.03
N ASN A 105 11.62 -1.39 11.66
CA ASN A 105 13.00 -1.26 12.10
C ASN A 105 14.05 -1.32 10.97
N ARG A 106 13.63 -1.61 9.73
CA ARG A 106 14.53 -1.67 8.56
C ARG A 106 14.82 -0.29 7.96
N PHE A 107 13.97 0.69 8.23
CA PHE A 107 13.98 2.00 7.59
C PHE A 107 13.90 3.13 8.61
N TYR A 108 14.19 4.35 8.19
CA TYR A 108 14.01 5.54 9.05
C TYR A 108 12.55 5.76 9.43
N ALA A 109 11.65 5.60 8.47
CA ALA A 109 10.21 5.54 8.68
C ALA A 109 9.59 4.53 7.71
N PHE A 110 8.63 3.77 8.20
CA PHE A 110 7.92 2.78 7.41
C PHE A 110 6.42 2.87 7.66
N LYS A 111 5.64 2.75 6.60
CA LYS A 111 4.18 2.75 6.68
C LYS A 111 3.60 1.79 5.65
N ILE A 112 2.58 1.06 6.03
CA ILE A 112 1.72 0.31 5.13
C ILE A 112 0.37 1.01 5.04
N LYS A 113 -0.12 1.17 3.80
CA LYS A 113 -1.49 1.59 3.52
C LYS A 113 -2.20 0.45 2.82
N ASP A 114 -3.30 0.04 3.38
CA ASP A 114 -4.18 -0.95 2.75
C ASP A 114 -5.06 -0.26 1.70
N CYS A 115 -4.92 -0.72 0.46
CA CYS A 115 -5.71 -0.32 -0.69
C CYS A 115 -6.19 -1.58 -1.45
N THR A 116 -6.32 -2.72 -0.76
CA THR A 116 -6.81 -3.96 -1.35
C THR A 116 -8.32 -3.98 -1.39
N ASP A 117 -8.85 -4.60 -2.43
CA ASP A 117 -10.26 -4.96 -2.53
C ASP A 117 -10.49 -6.40 -2.08
N TYR A 118 -11.74 -6.75 -1.78
CA TYR A 118 -12.11 -8.10 -1.38
C TYR A 118 -13.03 -8.74 -2.41
N ARG A 119 -12.79 -10.03 -2.67
CA ARG A 119 -13.61 -10.86 -3.53
C ARG A 119 -14.17 -12.04 -2.76
N VAL A 120 -15.42 -12.37 -3.03
CA VAL A 120 -16.09 -13.57 -2.52
C VAL A 120 -16.11 -14.63 -3.62
N ASP A 121 -15.51 -15.79 -3.38
CA ASP A 121 -15.74 -16.96 -4.24
C ASP A 121 -17.10 -17.59 -3.90
N TYR A 122 -18.15 -17.03 -4.49
CA TYR A 122 -19.54 -17.50 -4.27
C TYR A 122 -19.71 -18.99 -4.56
N MET A 123 -19.00 -19.54 -5.55
CA MET A 123 -19.18 -20.95 -5.95
C MET A 123 -18.79 -21.91 -4.83
N SER A 124 -17.83 -21.55 -4.00
CA SER A 124 -17.42 -22.35 -2.84
C SER A 124 -18.48 -22.45 -1.75
N TYR A 125 -19.42 -21.48 -1.70
CA TYR A 125 -20.47 -21.40 -0.67
C TYR A 125 -21.88 -21.78 -1.18
N GLU A 126 -22.04 -22.09 -2.46
CA GLU A 126 -23.35 -22.38 -3.07
C GLU A 126 -24.07 -23.53 -2.36
N HIS A 127 -23.33 -24.56 -1.98
CA HIS A 127 -23.86 -25.75 -1.31
C HIS A 127 -23.44 -25.88 0.17
N ASP A 128 -22.81 -24.86 0.73
CA ASP A 128 -22.40 -24.86 2.14
C ASP A 128 -23.62 -24.72 3.05
N VAL A 129 -23.91 -25.74 3.86
CA VAL A 129 -25.04 -25.79 4.79
C VAL A 129 -24.76 -25.13 6.14
N SER A 130 -23.56 -24.59 6.33
CA SER A 130 -23.18 -23.88 7.55
C SER A 130 -23.88 -22.53 7.67
N LEU A 131 -23.91 -21.98 8.90
CA LEU A 131 -24.40 -20.62 9.15
C LEU A 131 -23.64 -19.57 8.30
N LYS A 132 -22.35 -19.78 8.10
CA LYS A 132 -21.50 -18.98 7.23
C LYS A 132 -21.99 -19.00 5.78
N GLY A 133 -22.20 -20.19 5.21
CA GLY A 133 -22.70 -20.34 3.85
C GLY A 133 -24.09 -19.73 3.67
N GLU A 134 -24.98 -19.89 4.65
CA GLU A 134 -26.31 -19.27 4.62
C GLU A 134 -26.21 -17.74 4.64
N PHE A 135 -25.36 -17.17 5.50
CA PHE A 135 -25.13 -15.74 5.58
C PHE A 135 -24.61 -15.18 4.25
N ILE A 136 -23.59 -15.82 3.66
CA ILE A 136 -23.01 -15.38 2.38
C ILE A 136 -24.05 -15.41 1.27
N ARG A 137 -24.83 -16.51 1.13
CA ARG A 137 -25.89 -16.60 0.12
C ARG A 137 -26.96 -15.53 0.29
N ASN A 138 -27.34 -15.23 1.54
CA ASN A 138 -28.31 -14.17 1.81
C ASN A 138 -27.81 -12.79 1.37
N VAL A 139 -26.53 -12.46 1.64
CA VAL A 139 -25.96 -11.18 1.23
C VAL A 139 -25.80 -11.12 -0.29
N MET A 140 -25.27 -12.17 -0.90
CA MET A 140 -25.08 -12.23 -2.36
C MET A 140 -26.39 -12.16 -3.14
N GLY A 141 -27.48 -12.71 -2.60
CA GLY A 141 -28.83 -12.63 -3.18
C GLY A 141 -29.50 -11.25 -3.10
N ARG A 142 -28.86 -10.24 -2.51
CA ARG A 142 -29.40 -8.88 -2.41
C ARG A 142 -29.13 -8.10 -3.70
N ASP A 143 -30.17 -7.67 -4.40
CA ASP A 143 -30.04 -6.85 -5.62
C ASP A 143 -29.92 -5.35 -5.32
N ASP A 144 -30.21 -4.94 -4.09
CA ASP A 144 -30.15 -3.54 -3.64
C ASP A 144 -28.75 -3.09 -3.17
N ILE A 145 -27.76 -3.99 -3.18
CA ILE A 145 -26.38 -3.76 -2.72
C ILE A 145 -25.41 -4.02 -3.89
N ASN A 146 -24.46 -3.14 -4.11
CA ASN A 146 -23.43 -3.36 -5.12
C ASN A 146 -22.42 -4.45 -4.68
N GLU A 147 -21.68 -5.03 -5.65
CA GLU A 147 -20.79 -6.17 -5.38
C GLU A 147 -19.65 -5.83 -4.40
N GLN A 148 -19.13 -4.61 -4.43
CA GLN A 148 -18.07 -4.16 -3.50
C GLN A 148 -18.58 -4.08 -2.07
N ASP A 149 -19.75 -3.50 -1.87
CA ASP A 149 -20.37 -3.42 -0.54
C ASP A 149 -20.76 -4.82 -0.03
N LYS A 150 -21.23 -5.74 -0.90
CA LYS A 150 -21.49 -7.14 -0.54
C LYS A 150 -20.23 -7.80 0.03
N ALA A 151 -19.07 -7.65 -0.64
CA ALA A 151 -17.83 -8.23 -0.18
C ALA A 151 -17.41 -7.69 1.20
N VAL A 152 -17.57 -6.39 1.44
CA VAL A 152 -17.29 -5.74 2.73
C VAL A 152 -18.23 -6.26 3.83
N ILE A 153 -19.54 -6.35 3.54
CA ILE A 153 -20.54 -6.87 4.48
C ILE A 153 -20.24 -8.33 4.85
N ILE A 154 -19.89 -9.15 3.85
CA ILE A 154 -19.56 -10.56 4.06
C ILE A 154 -18.32 -10.66 4.94
N ARG A 155 -17.26 -9.89 4.68
CA ARG A 155 -16.05 -9.89 5.47
C ARG A 155 -16.33 -9.58 6.94
N TYR A 156 -16.98 -8.46 7.23
CA TYR A 156 -17.32 -8.10 8.62
C TYR A 156 -18.24 -9.12 9.30
N GLY A 157 -19.19 -9.68 8.54
CA GLY A 157 -20.04 -10.73 9.06
C GLY A 157 -19.28 -12.01 9.41
N LEU A 158 -18.30 -12.40 8.61
CA LEU A 158 -17.44 -13.55 8.91
C LEU A 158 -16.58 -13.31 10.14
N GLN A 159 -15.97 -12.14 10.28
CA GLN A 159 -15.22 -11.75 11.48
C GLN A 159 -16.10 -11.81 12.74
N ALA A 160 -17.31 -11.27 12.66
CA ALA A 160 -18.28 -11.35 13.78
C ALA A 160 -18.66 -12.78 14.14
N LEU A 161 -18.82 -13.68 13.14
CA LEU A 161 -19.13 -15.09 13.37
C LEU A 161 -17.97 -15.87 14.01
N GLN A 162 -16.74 -15.43 13.78
CA GLN A 162 -15.52 -15.98 14.38
C GLN A 162 -15.27 -15.43 15.80
N GLY A 163 -16.03 -14.40 16.21
CA GLY A 163 -15.86 -13.77 17.53
C GLY A 163 -14.74 -12.74 17.58
N GLU A 164 -14.31 -12.26 16.44
CA GLU A 164 -13.30 -11.19 16.34
C GLU A 164 -13.93 -9.82 16.61
N GLU A 165 -13.19 -8.92 17.25
CA GLU A 165 -13.61 -7.53 17.39
C GLU A 165 -13.54 -6.84 16.02
N ILE A 166 -14.67 -6.26 15.61
CA ILE A 166 -14.75 -5.44 14.37
C ILE A 166 -14.15 -4.07 14.70
N VAL A 167 -13.00 -3.77 14.14
CA VAL A 167 -12.29 -2.50 14.30
C VAL A 167 -12.52 -1.59 13.09
#